data_9a03fd2a9a51b174fccf25e6dc05acaf
#
_entry.id   9a03fd2a9a51b174fccf25e6dc05acaf
#
_cell.length_a   1.000
_cell.length_b   1.000
_cell.length_c   1.000
_cell.angle_alpha   90.00
_cell.angle_beta   90.00
_cell.angle_gamma   90.00
#
_symmetry.space_group_name_H-M   'P 1'
#
loop_
_entity.id
_entity.type
_entity.pdbx_description
1 polymer ?
#
loop_
_entity_poly.entity_id
_entity_poly.type
_entity_poly.pdbx_seq_one_letter_code
_entity_poly.pdbx_strand_id
1 'polypeptide(L)'
;MPKGQIPNYSIERVRGEDHAQHDLMATRFGEYLTSRDYLFQPHRHSFYHLVYFSKGEGRHSIDFVSFPVVRGQIYFMNPGQVHNWEFSGEVDGYIINFSPRFFELFLAHPDYLEQFSFFSGQCEEQVANLSQPAQQQVTELLEKILDEIRIRKEMSTDMILILLLQIFIIVDRVVAANRPEQDPVPKPSLLVLKNFRRLVEENFMKMKLPREYAALLYVTPNYLNSLCQDVLGDSAGEVIRERVILEASVSW
;
A
#
# COMPACT_ATOMS: atom_id res chain seq x y z
N MET A 1 14.97 -14.14 -16.53
CA MET A 1 15.13 -13.54 -15.20
C MET A 1 15.94 -14.50 -14.36
N PRO A 2 16.84 -14.05 -13.48
CA PRO A 2 17.50 -14.96 -12.55
C PRO A 2 16.43 -15.66 -11.71
N LYS A 3 16.51 -16.98 -11.58
CA LYS A 3 15.59 -17.77 -10.73
C LYS A 3 15.74 -17.27 -9.28
N GLY A 4 14.63 -16.82 -8.68
CA GLY A 4 14.59 -16.54 -7.24
C GLY A 4 14.38 -15.08 -6.82
N GLN A 5 14.03 -14.17 -7.72
CA GLN A 5 13.75 -12.77 -7.35
C GLN A 5 12.25 -12.47 -7.49
N ILE A 6 11.62 -11.90 -6.43
CA ILE A 6 10.22 -11.45 -6.48
C ILE A 6 10.10 -10.39 -7.58
N PRO A 7 9.21 -10.58 -8.57
CA PRO A 7 9.01 -9.60 -9.63
C PRO A 7 8.59 -8.24 -9.05
N ASN A 8 9.21 -7.17 -9.54
CA ASN A 8 8.81 -5.80 -9.23
C ASN A 8 8.24 -5.16 -10.51
N TYR A 9 6.99 -4.76 -10.46
CA TYR A 9 6.29 -4.18 -11.60
C TYR A 9 6.19 -2.67 -11.47
N SER A 10 6.58 -1.95 -12.53
CA SER A 10 6.36 -0.51 -12.62
C SER A 10 4.94 -0.21 -13.12
N ILE A 11 4.51 1.04 -12.94
CA ILE A 11 3.17 1.48 -13.36
C ILE A 11 3.01 1.38 -14.88
N GLU A 12 4.07 1.62 -15.65
CA GLU A 12 4.06 1.51 -17.11
C GLU A 12 3.77 0.08 -17.56
N ARG A 13 4.33 -0.91 -16.84
CA ARG A 13 4.13 -2.33 -17.17
C ARG A 13 2.70 -2.79 -16.91
N VAL A 14 2.08 -2.36 -15.82
CA VAL A 14 0.71 -2.77 -15.48
C VAL A 14 -0.36 -1.97 -16.19
N ARG A 15 -0.01 -0.77 -16.67
CA ARG A 15 -0.93 0.14 -17.35
C ARG A 15 -1.30 -0.32 -18.77
N GLY A 16 -0.36 -0.92 -19.50
CA GLY A 16 -0.49 -1.17 -20.93
C GLY A 16 -0.32 0.11 -21.78
N GLU A 17 -0.52 0.00 -23.09
CA GLU A 17 -0.25 1.08 -24.05
C GLU A 17 -1.32 2.20 -24.09
N ASP A 18 -2.53 1.93 -23.59
CA ASP A 18 -3.71 2.79 -23.81
C ASP A 18 -3.92 3.94 -22.83
N HIS A 19 -3.09 4.12 -21.81
CA HIS A 19 -3.32 5.12 -20.77
C HIS A 19 -2.36 6.30 -20.88
N ALA A 20 -2.89 7.49 -21.22
CA ALA A 20 -2.13 8.71 -21.47
C ALA A 20 -1.53 9.39 -20.23
N GLN A 21 -1.94 9.02 -19.02
CA GLN A 21 -1.38 9.56 -17.78
C GLN A 21 -0.24 8.67 -17.29
N HIS A 22 0.98 9.19 -17.29
CA HIS A 22 2.19 8.41 -16.96
C HIS A 22 2.24 7.94 -15.50
N ASP A 23 1.64 8.67 -14.57
CA ASP A 23 1.78 8.49 -13.12
C ASP A 23 0.52 7.94 -12.43
N LEU A 24 -0.54 7.66 -13.19
CA LEU A 24 -1.82 7.16 -12.65
C LEU A 24 -2.43 6.10 -13.57
N MET A 25 -3.05 5.10 -12.96
CA MET A 25 -3.94 4.13 -13.61
C MET A 25 -5.12 3.87 -12.68
N ALA A 26 -6.36 3.94 -13.20
CA ALA A 26 -7.53 3.45 -12.49
C ALA A 26 -8.45 2.70 -13.46
N THR A 27 -9.01 1.59 -12.99
CA THR A 27 -9.92 0.75 -13.78
C THR A 27 -10.80 -0.11 -12.87
N ARG A 28 -11.77 -0.80 -13.46
CA ARG A 28 -12.50 -1.87 -12.77
C ARG A 28 -11.59 -3.06 -12.52
N PHE A 29 -11.83 -3.74 -11.38
CA PHE A 29 -10.98 -4.84 -10.94
C PHE A 29 -11.01 -6.00 -11.92
N GLY A 30 -12.18 -6.36 -12.44
CA GLY A 30 -12.31 -7.43 -13.42
C GLY A 30 -11.52 -7.16 -14.71
N GLU A 31 -11.53 -5.92 -15.20
CA GLU A 31 -10.73 -5.50 -16.36
C GLU A 31 -9.23 -5.58 -16.07
N TYR A 32 -8.85 -5.18 -14.86
CA TYR A 32 -7.44 -5.24 -14.44
C TYR A 32 -6.88 -6.65 -14.45
N LEU A 33 -7.64 -7.64 -14.04
CA LEU A 33 -7.21 -9.04 -14.03
C LEU A 33 -7.14 -9.67 -15.42
N THR A 34 -7.84 -9.12 -16.41
CA THR A 34 -7.86 -9.66 -17.77
C THR A 34 -6.45 -9.66 -18.35
N SER A 35 -5.97 -10.83 -18.78
CA SER A 35 -4.63 -11.03 -19.36
C SER A 35 -3.45 -10.73 -18.42
N ARG A 36 -3.66 -10.80 -17.10
CA ARG A 36 -2.62 -10.54 -16.08
C ARG A 36 -2.50 -11.66 -15.06
N ASP A 37 -2.54 -12.92 -15.50
CA ASP A 37 -2.43 -14.10 -14.63
C ASP A 37 -1.17 -14.09 -13.74
N TYR A 38 -0.12 -13.38 -14.17
CA TYR A 38 1.11 -13.22 -13.40
C TYR A 38 0.94 -12.44 -12.09
N LEU A 39 -0.17 -11.69 -11.94
CA LEU A 39 -0.48 -10.94 -10.71
C LEU A 39 -1.02 -11.84 -9.57
N PHE A 40 -1.40 -13.08 -9.86
CA PHE A 40 -1.78 -14.05 -8.82
C PHE A 40 -0.57 -14.65 -8.10
N GLN A 41 0.62 -14.56 -8.71
CA GLN A 41 1.86 -14.98 -8.05
C GLN A 41 2.38 -13.85 -7.14
N PRO A 42 3.14 -14.18 -6.08
CA PRO A 42 3.77 -13.17 -5.24
C PRO A 42 4.60 -12.18 -6.06
N HIS A 43 4.29 -10.90 -5.95
CA HIS A 43 4.95 -9.82 -6.66
C HIS A 43 4.91 -8.53 -5.85
N ARG A 44 5.63 -7.51 -6.31
CA ARG A 44 5.64 -6.18 -5.72
C ARG A 44 5.47 -5.10 -6.80
N HIS A 45 5.18 -3.90 -6.36
CA HIS A 45 5.03 -2.73 -7.24
C HIS A 45 5.97 -1.60 -6.82
N SER A 46 6.40 -0.78 -7.78
CA SER A 46 7.12 0.48 -7.51
C SER A 46 6.18 1.69 -7.35
N PHE A 47 4.89 1.45 -7.15
CA PHE A 47 3.83 2.45 -7.05
C PHE A 47 2.89 2.15 -5.88
N TYR A 48 2.11 3.13 -5.47
CA TYR A 48 1.01 2.96 -4.52
C TYR A 48 -0.14 2.21 -5.18
N HIS A 49 -0.73 1.29 -4.45
CA HIS A 49 -1.78 0.41 -4.94
C HIS A 49 -2.98 0.46 -4.00
N LEU A 50 -4.12 0.90 -4.53
CA LEU A 50 -5.41 0.93 -3.83
C LEU A 50 -6.35 -0.05 -4.51
N VAL A 51 -7.01 -0.90 -3.72
CA VAL A 51 -8.08 -1.76 -4.19
C VAL A 51 -9.30 -1.63 -3.29
N TYR A 52 -10.46 -1.51 -3.91
CA TYR A 52 -11.76 -1.59 -3.25
C TYR A 52 -12.55 -2.76 -3.82
N PHE A 53 -13.01 -3.68 -2.97
CA PHE A 53 -13.81 -4.81 -3.37
C PHE A 53 -15.31 -4.50 -3.24
N SER A 54 -16.01 -4.42 -4.37
CA SER A 54 -17.48 -4.34 -4.42
C SER A 54 -18.13 -5.72 -4.32
N LYS A 55 -17.39 -6.77 -4.74
CA LYS A 55 -17.75 -8.18 -4.70
C LYS A 55 -16.48 -9.02 -4.63
N GLY A 56 -16.51 -10.12 -3.93
CA GLY A 56 -15.41 -11.08 -3.96
C GLY A 56 -15.37 -11.95 -2.72
N GLU A 57 -14.67 -13.07 -2.89
CA GLU A 57 -14.35 -14.04 -1.85
C GLU A 57 -12.94 -14.57 -2.09
N GLY A 58 -12.26 -14.97 -1.04
CA GLY A 58 -10.91 -15.51 -1.10
C GLY A 58 -9.98 -14.87 -0.11
N ARG A 59 -8.71 -14.75 -0.49
CA ARG A 59 -7.65 -14.19 0.34
C ARG A 59 -6.82 -13.19 -0.45
N HIS A 60 -6.34 -12.19 0.26
CA HIS A 60 -5.32 -11.26 -0.18
C HIS A 60 -4.20 -11.27 0.86
N SER A 61 -2.97 -11.47 0.44
CA SER A 61 -1.80 -11.43 1.32
C SER A 61 -0.97 -10.22 1.01
N ILE A 62 -0.59 -9.47 2.06
CA ILE A 62 0.35 -8.34 2.01
C ILE A 62 1.51 -8.71 2.93
N ASP A 63 2.73 -8.76 2.37
CA ASP A 63 3.91 -9.27 3.02
C ASP A 63 3.63 -10.68 3.60
N PHE A 64 3.58 -10.85 4.92
CA PHE A 64 3.27 -12.14 5.54
C PHE A 64 1.85 -12.22 6.12
N VAL A 65 1.08 -11.13 6.05
CA VAL A 65 -0.26 -11.05 6.64
C VAL A 65 -1.30 -11.37 5.59
N SER A 66 -2.20 -12.31 5.91
CA SER A 66 -3.29 -12.72 5.03
C SER A 66 -4.62 -12.17 5.51
N PHE A 67 -5.35 -11.54 4.62
CA PHE A 67 -6.66 -10.94 4.86
C PHE A 67 -7.74 -11.67 4.05
N PRO A 68 -8.93 -11.89 4.61
CA PRO A 68 -10.07 -12.35 3.81
C PRO A 68 -10.52 -11.24 2.85
N VAL A 69 -10.85 -11.60 1.63
CA VAL A 69 -11.49 -10.70 0.67
C VAL A 69 -12.97 -10.65 0.96
N VAL A 70 -13.48 -9.47 1.31
CA VAL A 70 -14.90 -9.27 1.60
C VAL A 70 -15.43 -8.01 0.92
N ARG A 71 -16.74 -8.01 0.62
CA ARG A 71 -17.40 -6.83 0.07
C ARG A 71 -17.27 -5.62 0.99
N GLY A 72 -16.98 -4.45 0.40
CA GLY A 72 -16.84 -3.19 1.13
C GLY A 72 -15.48 -3.02 1.80
N GLN A 73 -14.55 -3.92 1.53
CA GLN A 73 -13.16 -3.80 1.99
C GLN A 73 -12.37 -2.93 1.01
N ILE A 74 -11.59 -2.02 1.56
CA ILE A 74 -10.59 -1.23 0.84
C ILE A 74 -9.23 -1.48 1.46
N TYR A 75 -8.20 -1.59 0.63
CA TYR A 75 -6.83 -1.66 1.12
C TYR A 75 -5.87 -0.80 0.30
N PHE A 76 -4.76 -0.47 0.93
CA PHE A 76 -3.70 0.36 0.38
C PHE A 76 -2.36 -0.34 0.55
N MET A 77 -1.51 -0.20 -0.44
CA MET A 77 -0.16 -0.72 -0.37
C MET A 77 0.86 0.33 -0.75
N ASN A 78 1.94 0.33 -0.01
CA ASN A 78 3.12 1.13 -0.32
C ASN A 78 3.94 0.49 -1.44
N PRO A 79 4.73 1.27 -2.17
CA PRO A 79 5.75 0.73 -3.06
C PRO A 79 6.68 -0.25 -2.31
N GLY A 80 7.02 -1.36 -2.95
CA GLY A 80 7.94 -2.37 -2.42
C GLY A 80 7.29 -3.54 -1.68
N GLN A 81 6.06 -3.42 -1.19
CA GLN A 81 5.37 -4.51 -0.49
C GLN A 81 5.07 -5.68 -1.43
N VAL A 82 5.24 -6.89 -0.91
CA VAL A 82 4.94 -8.12 -1.65
C VAL A 82 3.49 -8.51 -1.40
N HIS A 83 2.78 -8.87 -2.45
CA HIS A 83 1.41 -9.34 -2.31
C HIS A 83 1.04 -10.38 -3.37
N ASN A 84 -0.07 -11.07 -3.10
CA ASN A 84 -0.75 -11.95 -4.04
C ASN A 84 -2.22 -12.09 -3.69
N TRP A 85 -3.01 -12.57 -4.65
CA TRP A 85 -4.43 -12.87 -4.48
C TRP A 85 -4.71 -14.36 -4.70
N GLU A 86 -5.64 -14.88 -3.91
CA GLU A 86 -6.22 -16.22 -4.05
C GLU A 86 -7.74 -16.08 -3.97
N PHE A 87 -8.39 -15.92 -5.13
CA PHE A 87 -9.84 -15.73 -5.19
C PHE A 87 -10.58 -17.06 -5.32
N SER A 88 -11.76 -17.13 -4.67
CA SER A 88 -12.65 -18.32 -4.65
C SER A 88 -13.93 -18.07 -5.48
N GLY A 89 -13.85 -17.34 -6.59
CA GLY A 89 -15.01 -17.03 -7.42
C GLY A 89 -14.86 -15.69 -8.12
N GLU A 90 -16.01 -15.10 -8.49
CA GLU A 90 -16.00 -13.79 -9.13
C GLU A 90 -15.63 -12.68 -8.16
N VAL A 91 -14.72 -11.86 -8.59
CA VAL A 91 -14.26 -10.67 -7.88
C VAL A 91 -14.50 -9.44 -8.74
N ASP A 92 -15.00 -8.37 -8.14
CA ASP A 92 -15.11 -7.07 -8.79
C ASP A 92 -14.90 -5.93 -7.79
N GLY A 93 -14.66 -4.75 -8.34
CA GLY A 93 -14.37 -3.54 -7.58
C GLY A 93 -13.57 -2.55 -8.41
N TYR A 94 -12.63 -1.89 -7.76
CA TYR A 94 -11.83 -0.83 -8.36
C TYR A 94 -10.37 -0.99 -7.98
N ILE A 95 -9.51 -0.69 -8.92
CA ILE A 95 -8.06 -0.56 -8.70
C ILE A 95 -7.61 0.84 -9.09
N ILE A 96 -6.80 1.44 -8.24
CA ILE A 96 -6.08 2.67 -8.53
C ILE A 96 -4.62 2.48 -8.20
N ASN A 97 -3.77 2.67 -9.18
CA ASN A 97 -2.32 2.66 -9.06
C ASN A 97 -1.80 4.06 -9.35
N PHE A 98 -0.93 4.58 -8.50
CA PHE A 98 -0.32 5.88 -8.73
C PHE A 98 1.14 5.90 -8.30
N SER A 99 1.99 6.59 -9.07
CA SER A 99 3.39 6.72 -8.73
C SER A 99 3.58 7.65 -7.52
N PRO A 100 4.69 7.54 -6.77
CA PRO A 100 5.03 8.53 -5.74
C PRO A 100 5.00 9.97 -6.27
N ARG A 101 5.43 10.17 -7.52
CA ARG A 101 5.48 11.47 -8.19
C ARG A 101 4.11 12.09 -8.44
N PHE A 102 3.05 11.28 -8.53
CA PHE A 102 1.70 11.76 -8.84
C PHE A 102 1.21 12.83 -7.86
N PHE A 103 1.53 12.66 -6.56
CA PHE A 103 1.16 13.62 -5.52
C PHE A 103 2.20 14.72 -5.28
N GLU A 104 3.48 14.47 -5.59
CA GLU A 104 4.56 15.46 -5.37
C GLU A 104 4.33 16.79 -6.08
N LEU A 105 3.72 16.77 -7.27
CA LEU A 105 3.44 17.97 -8.05
C LEU A 105 2.32 18.83 -7.46
N PHE A 106 1.45 18.25 -6.63
CA PHE A 106 0.28 18.93 -6.09
C PHE A 106 0.43 19.31 -4.62
N LEU A 107 1.13 18.51 -3.84
CA LEU A 107 1.26 18.70 -2.40
C LEU A 107 2.53 19.48 -2.06
N ALA A 108 2.36 20.57 -1.31
CA ALA A 108 3.48 21.37 -0.81
C ALA A 108 4.42 20.59 0.15
N HIS A 109 3.95 19.46 0.67
CA HIS A 109 4.67 18.58 1.57
C HIS A 109 4.79 17.19 0.94
N PRO A 110 6.00 16.74 0.56
CA PRO A 110 6.23 15.43 -0.05
C PRO A 110 5.71 14.27 0.82
N ASP A 111 5.77 14.44 2.14
CA ASP A 111 5.36 13.43 3.12
C ASP A 111 3.86 13.46 3.47
N TYR A 112 3.05 14.20 2.71
CA TYR A 112 1.62 14.36 3.04
C TYR A 112 0.86 13.04 3.12
N LEU A 113 1.15 12.09 2.23
CA LEU A 113 0.50 10.77 2.24
C LEU A 113 0.81 9.98 3.51
N GLU A 114 1.92 10.25 4.14
CA GLU A 114 2.39 9.54 5.34
C GLU A 114 1.58 9.85 6.59
N GLN A 115 0.78 10.91 6.57
CA GLN A 115 -0.13 11.21 7.68
C GLN A 115 -1.32 10.25 7.74
N PHE A 116 -1.64 9.56 6.63
CA PHE A 116 -2.68 8.54 6.62
C PHE A 116 -2.13 7.23 7.17
N SER A 117 -2.85 6.66 8.14
CA SER A 117 -2.41 5.48 8.88
C SER A 117 -2.15 4.26 7.98
N PHE A 118 -2.96 4.09 6.95
CA PHE A 118 -2.81 2.99 6.00
C PHE A 118 -1.56 3.08 5.09
N PHE A 119 -0.84 4.20 5.13
CA PHE A 119 0.50 4.33 4.53
C PHE A 119 1.63 4.26 5.58
N SER A 120 1.31 3.99 6.86
CA SER A 120 2.30 3.79 7.93
C SER A 120 3.23 2.60 7.68
N GLY A 121 2.79 1.66 6.83
CA GLY A 121 3.47 0.39 6.57
C GLY A 121 3.11 -0.72 7.56
N GLN A 122 2.13 -0.51 8.45
CA GLN A 122 1.55 -1.58 9.29
C GLN A 122 0.44 -2.26 8.48
N CYS A 123 0.60 -3.57 8.20
CA CYS A 123 -0.32 -4.30 7.32
C CYS A 123 -1.76 -4.28 7.84
N GLU A 124 -1.96 -4.31 9.16
CA GLU A 124 -3.27 -4.29 9.79
C GLU A 124 -4.02 -2.97 9.55
N GLU A 125 -3.29 -1.84 9.45
CA GLU A 125 -3.88 -0.53 9.16
C GLU A 125 -4.13 -0.31 7.66
N GLN A 126 -3.53 -1.13 6.81
CA GLN A 126 -3.65 -1.02 5.35
C GLN A 126 -4.98 -1.54 4.82
N VAL A 127 -5.72 -2.31 5.62
CA VAL A 127 -6.98 -2.94 5.23
C VAL A 127 -8.11 -2.39 6.10
N ALA A 128 -9.11 -1.77 5.47
CA ALA A 128 -10.26 -1.22 6.16
C ALA A 128 -11.57 -1.83 5.62
N ASN A 129 -12.45 -2.23 6.53
CA ASN A 129 -13.81 -2.64 6.21
C ASN A 129 -14.74 -1.44 6.37
N LEU A 130 -15.30 -0.96 5.26
CA LEU A 130 -16.12 0.24 5.23
C LEU A 130 -17.56 -0.06 5.67
N SER A 131 -18.12 0.84 6.47
CA SER A 131 -19.57 0.85 6.75
C SER A 131 -20.38 1.12 5.47
N GLN A 132 -21.64 0.72 5.43
CA GLN A 132 -22.52 0.94 4.27
C GLN A 132 -22.51 2.39 3.75
N PRO A 133 -22.63 3.44 4.60
CA PRO A 133 -22.53 4.82 4.12
C PRO A 133 -21.18 5.16 3.52
N ALA A 134 -20.07 4.68 4.12
CA ALA A 134 -18.73 4.90 3.59
C ALA A 134 -18.49 4.16 2.27
N GLN A 135 -19.02 2.93 2.12
CA GLN A 135 -19.01 2.20 0.85
C GLN A 135 -19.66 2.98 -0.28
N GLN A 136 -20.83 3.56 -0.03
CA GLN A 136 -21.53 4.36 -1.03
C GLN A 136 -20.72 5.59 -1.43
N GLN A 137 -20.21 6.35 -0.46
CA GLN A 137 -19.40 7.55 -0.72
C GLN A 137 -18.11 7.21 -1.52
N VAL A 138 -17.40 6.16 -1.11
CA VAL A 138 -16.17 5.74 -1.79
C VAL A 138 -16.47 5.25 -3.20
N THR A 139 -17.55 4.48 -3.41
CA THR A 139 -17.97 4.03 -4.74
C THR A 139 -18.27 5.19 -5.67
N GLU A 140 -19.03 6.20 -5.21
CA GLU A 140 -19.34 7.40 -5.99
C GLU A 140 -18.08 8.18 -6.39
N LEU A 141 -17.08 8.26 -5.51
CA LEU A 141 -15.81 8.92 -5.79
C LEU A 141 -14.97 8.13 -6.80
N LEU A 142 -14.95 6.80 -6.67
CA LEU A 142 -14.25 5.92 -7.60
C LEU A 142 -14.84 5.98 -9.02
N GLU A 143 -16.17 6.02 -9.14
CA GLU A 143 -16.83 6.21 -10.44
C GLU A 143 -16.47 7.56 -11.07
N LYS A 144 -16.45 8.64 -10.28
CA LYS A 144 -16.03 9.97 -10.76
C LYS A 144 -14.56 9.95 -11.25
N ILE A 145 -13.68 9.23 -10.56
CA ILE A 145 -12.29 9.07 -11.01
C ILE A 145 -12.22 8.36 -12.37
N LEU A 146 -12.98 7.27 -12.54
CA LEU A 146 -13.04 6.57 -13.82
C LEU A 146 -13.60 7.46 -14.94
N ASP A 147 -14.61 8.27 -14.63
CA ASP A 147 -15.18 9.23 -15.58
C ASP A 147 -14.17 10.31 -15.99
N GLU A 148 -13.40 10.87 -15.04
CA GLU A 148 -12.35 11.85 -15.34
C GLU A 148 -11.25 11.27 -16.24
N ILE A 149 -10.85 10.02 -16.00
CA ILE A 149 -9.87 9.32 -16.85
C ILE A 149 -10.40 9.11 -18.25
N ARG A 150 -11.69 8.76 -18.39
CA ARG A 150 -12.33 8.49 -19.68
C ARG A 150 -12.54 9.77 -20.49
N ILE A 151 -13.02 10.83 -19.85
CA ILE A 151 -13.45 12.07 -20.54
C ILE A 151 -12.24 12.97 -20.83
N ARG A 152 -11.20 12.96 -19.99
CA ARG A 152 -9.95 13.71 -20.16
C ARG A 152 -10.16 15.21 -20.38
N LYS A 153 -10.97 15.82 -19.53
CA LYS A 153 -11.17 17.27 -19.53
C LYS A 153 -9.93 18.01 -19.04
N GLU A 154 -9.90 19.28 -19.30
CA GLU A 154 -8.95 20.17 -18.67
C GLU A 154 -9.04 20.06 -17.14
N MET A 155 -7.92 20.08 -16.43
CA MET A 155 -7.81 19.88 -14.98
C MET A 155 -8.25 18.48 -14.46
N SER A 156 -8.42 17.48 -15.33
CA SER A 156 -8.80 16.11 -14.89
C SER A 156 -7.81 15.52 -13.88
N THR A 157 -6.51 15.78 -14.03
CA THR A 157 -5.49 15.30 -13.08
C THR A 157 -5.71 15.88 -11.69
N ASP A 158 -5.95 17.18 -11.59
CA ASP A 158 -6.21 17.87 -10.31
C ASP A 158 -7.52 17.38 -9.69
N MET A 159 -8.54 17.17 -10.50
CA MET A 159 -9.81 16.61 -10.03
C MET A 159 -9.62 15.19 -9.46
N ILE A 160 -8.87 14.32 -10.14
CA ILE A 160 -8.57 12.97 -9.65
C ILE A 160 -7.79 13.02 -8.34
N LEU A 161 -6.80 13.90 -8.21
CA LEU A 161 -6.06 14.10 -6.96
C LEU A 161 -6.98 14.48 -5.80
N ILE A 162 -7.90 15.43 -6.01
CA ILE A 162 -8.87 15.86 -5.00
C ILE A 162 -9.79 14.70 -4.61
N LEU A 163 -10.29 13.93 -5.57
CA LEU A 163 -11.17 12.78 -5.34
C LEU A 163 -10.44 11.68 -4.55
N LEU A 164 -9.18 11.40 -4.87
CA LEU A 164 -8.35 10.45 -4.12
C LEU A 164 -8.10 10.91 -2.69
N LEU A 165 -7.76 12.17 -2.47
CA LEU A 165 -7.60 12.73 -1.13
C LEU A 165 -8.89 12.63 -0.32
N GLN A 166 -10.04 12.84 -0.95
CA GLN A 166 -11.33 12.67 -0.30
C GLN A 166 -11.55 11.22 0.14
N ILE A 167 -11.22 10.24 -0.71
CA ILE A 167 -11.25 8.81 -0.35
C ILE A 167 -10.32 8.54 0.85
N PHE A 168 -9.09 9.04 0.82
CA PHE A 168 -8.12 8.83 1.89
C PHE A 168 -8.64 9.37 3.23
N ILE A 169 -9.21 10.59 3.24
CA ILE A 169 -9.78 11.19 4.44
C ILE A 169 -10.97 10.37 4.97
N ILE A 170 -11.85 9.89 4.10
CA ILE A 170 -12.99 9.05 4.50
C ILE A 170 -12.51 7.76 5.16
N VAL A 171 -11.56 7.07 4.51
CA VAL A 171 -11.03 5.80 5.03
C VAL A 171 -10.27 6.00 6.33
N ASP A 172 -9.42 7.02 6.42
CA ASP A 172 -8.66 7.31 7.64
C ASP A 172 -9.58 7.56 8.84
N ARG A 173 -10.69 8.27 8.64
CA ARG A 173 -11.72 8.46 9.68
C ARG A 173 -12.37 7.14 10.12
N VAL A 174 -12.61 6.22 9.18
CA VAL A 174 -13.14 4.88 9.50
C VAL A 174 -12.12 4.06 10.30
N VAL A 175 -10.86 4.08 9.88
CA VAL A 175 -9.77 3.40 10.59
C VAL A 175 -9.59 3.99 11.99
N ALA A 176 -9.55 5.32 12.12
CA ALA A 176 -9.41 6.00 13.40
C ALA A 176 -10.55 5.70 14.37
N ALA A 177 -11.80 5.60 13.87
CA ALA A 177 -12.97 5.28 14.71
C ALA A 177 -12.95 3.84 15.25
N ASN A 178 -12.23 2.93 14.58
CA ASN A 178 -12.13 1.52 14.96
C ASN A 178 -10.87 1.20 15.78
N ARG A 179 -9.98 2.19 15.98
CA ARG A 179 -8.79 2.00 16.83
C ARG A 179 -9.19 1.90 18.30
N PRO A 180 -8.62 0.93 19.07
CA PRO A 180 -8.70 0.98 20.51
C PRO A 180 -8.09 2.30 21.00
N GLU A 181 -8.63 2.85 22.11
CA GLU A 181 -8.02 4.00 22.79
C GLU A 181 -6.61 3.61 23.28
N GLN A 182 -5.62 3.89 22.46
CA GLN A 182 -4.20 3.79 22.82
C GLN A 182 -3.63 5.20 22.79
N ASP A 183 -2.68 5.46 23.70
CA ASP A 183 -1.93 6.71 23.67
C ASP A 183 -1.28 6.89 22.30
N PRO A 184 -1.47 8.04 21.65
CA PRO A 184 -0.94 8.26 20.30
C PRO A 184 0.59 8.16 20.31
N VAL A 185 1.13 7.29 19.47
CA VAL A 185 2.60 7.22 19.28
C VAL A 185 3.10 8.58 18.79
N PRO A 186 4.11 9.16 19.42
CA PRO A 186 4.63 10.46 19.01
C PRO A 186 5.04 10.49 17.54
N LYS A 187 4.66 11.53 16.79
CA LYS A 187 4.99 11.68 15.36
C LYS A 187 6.48 11.48 15.04
N PRO A 188 7.45 12.00 15.83
CA PRO A 188 8.87 11.72 15.59
C PRO A 188 9.23 10.24 15.66
N SER A 189 8.61 9.47 16.55
CA SER A 189 8.83 8.03 16.67
C SER A 189 8.30 7.26 15.46
N LEU A 190 7.13 7.64 14.96
CA LEU A 190 6.58 7.08 13.72
C LEU A 190 7.48 7.35 12.51
N LEU A 191 8.08 8.56 12.44
CA LEU A 191 9.03 8.90 11.38
C LEU A 191 10.30 8.04 11.45
N VAL A 192 10.84 7.79 12.64
CA VAL A 192 11.98 6.88 12.84
C VAL A 192 11.64 5.48 12.35
N LEU A 193 10.47 4.96 12.72
CA LEU A 193 10.03 3.63 12.33
C LEU A 193 9.85 3.49 10.81
N LYS A 194 9.26 4.49 10.19
CA LYS A 194 9.12 4.57 8.74
C LYS A 194 10.48 4.55 8.03
N ASN A 195 11.39 5.44 8.45
CA ASN A 195 12.73 5.48 7.88
C ASN A 195 13.47 4.15 8.09
N PHE A 196 13.26 3.49 9.24
CA PHE A 196 13.79 2.17 9.49
C PHE A 196 13.29 1.16 8.45
N ARG A 197 11.97 1.07 8.21
CA ARG A 197 11.41 0.16 7.21
C ARG A 197 11.92 0.44 5.81
N ARG A 198 11.98 1.72 5.40
CA ARG A 198 12.56 2.11 4.11
C ARG A 198 14.03 1.66 3.98
N LEU A 199 14.84 1.89 5.01
CA LEU A 199 16.24 1.45 5.02
C LEU A 199 16.37 -0.06 4.98
N VAL A 200 15.46 -0.81 5.63
CA VAL A 200 15.42 -2.27 5.54
C VAL A 200 15.16 -2.70 4.10
N GLU A 201 14.16 -2.13 3.42
CA GLU A 201 13.89 -2.43 2.00
C GLU A 201 15.10 -2.18 1.10
N GLU A 202 15.82 -1.09 1.31
CA GLU A 202 16.98 -0.72 0.51
C GLU A 202 18.21 -1.59 0.79
N ASN A 203 18.37 -2.11 2.01
CA ASN A 203 19.63 -2.66 2.49
C ASN A 203 19.55 -4.08 3.07
N PHE A 204 18.37 -4.71 3.14
CA PHE A 204 18.20 -6.03 3.80
C PHE A 204 19.14 -7.13 3.27
N MET A 205 19.61 -7.03 2.03
CA MET A 205 20.58 -7.99 1.48
C MET A 205 21.98 -7.84 2.10
N LYS A 206 22.36 -6.63 2.48
CA LYS A 206 23.72 -6.29 2.96
C LYS A 206 23.79 -6.11 4.47
N MET A 207 22.79 -5.48 5.06
CA MET A 207 22.72 -5.14 6.47
C MET A 207 21.72 -6.05 7.19
N LYS A 208 22.18 -6.76 8.23
CA LYS A 208 21.38 -7.78 8.93
C LYS A 208 21.15 -7.45 10.41
N LEU A 209 21.83 -6.45 10.95
CA LEU A 209 21.82 -6.18 12.38
C LEU A 209 21.12 -4.85 12.69
N PRO A 210 20.22 -4.79 13.69
CA PRO A 210 19.52 -3.56 14.09
C PRO A 210 20.45 -2.37 14.35
N ARG A 211 21.65 -2.60 14.89
CA ARG A 211 22.64 -1.54 15.17
C ARG A 211 23.09 -0.80 13.91
N GLU A 212 23.11 -1.46 12.76
CA GLU A 212 23.53 -0.85 11.49
C GLU A 212 22.48 0.18 11.02
N TYR A 213 21.20 -0.17 11.15
CA TYR A 213 20.09 0.71 10.84
C TYR A 213 19.93 1.84 11.86
N ALA A 214 20.09 1.53 13.16
CA ALA A 214 20.04 2.52 14.23
C ALA A 214 21.09 3.63 14.03
N ALA A 215 22.29 3.26 13.55
CA ALA A 215 23.35 4.24 13.22
C ALA A 215 22.91 5.17 12.07
N LEU A 216 22.28 4.66 11.02
CA LEU A 216 21.78 5.46 9.90
C LEU A 216 20.60 6.37 10.30
N LEU A 217 19.84 5.97 11.32
CA LEU A 217 18.69 6.71 11.84
C LEU A 217 19.07 7.69 12.96
N TYR A 218 20.36 7.73 13.34
CA TYR A 218 20.86 8.55 14.46
C TYR A 218 20.14 8.28 15.79
N VAL A 219 19.78 7.01 16.04
CA VAL A 219 19.15 6.55 17.28
C VAL A 219 19.95 5.42 17.91
N THR A 220 19.66 5.10 19.19
CA THR A 220 20.27 3.93 19.82
C THR A 220 19.60 2.63 19.35
N PRO A 221 20.33 1.51 19.27
CA PRO A 221 19.74 0.20 18.95
C PRO A 221 18.61 -0.21 19.91
N ASN A 222 18.75 0.13 21.20
CA ASN A 222 17.74 -0.16 22.21
C ASN A 222 16.46 0.65 21.97
N TYR A 223 16.58 1.93 21.64
CA TYR A 223 15.43 2.77 21.30
C TYR A 223 14.72 2.23 20.05
N LEU A 224 15.47 1.90 18.99
CA LEU A 224 14.88 1.33 17.77
C LEU A 224 14.13 0.02 18.06
N ASN A 225 14.74 -0.84 18.90
CA ASN A 225 14.13 -2.12 19.26
C ASN A 225 12.85 -1.93 20.11
N SER A 226 12.86 -1.06 21.12
CA SER A 226 11.67 -0.74 21.90
C SER A 226 10.58 -0.15 21.01
N LEU A 227 10.93 0.78 20.14
CA LEU A 227 9.97 1.42 19.23
C LEU A 227 9.31 0.39 18.29
N CYS A 228 10.08 -0.54 17.73
CA CYS A 228 9.53 -1.64 16.92
C CYS A 228 8.61 -2.52 17.76
N GLN A 229 9.01 -2.90 18.96
CA GLN A 229 8.20 -3.73 19.87
C GLN A 229 6.88 -3.04 20.26
N ASP A 230 6.93 -1.74 20.60
CA ASP A 230 5.77 -0.98 21.06
C ASP A 230 4.76 -0.71 19.93
N VAL A 231 5.24 -0.53 18.70
CA VAL A 231 4.39 -0.10 17.58
C VAL A 231 4.05 -1.26 16.63
N LEU A 232 4.99 -2.20 16.41
CA LEU A 232 4.83 -3.30 15.46
C LEU A 232 4.54 -4.65 16.15
N GLY A 233 4.79 -4.74 17.46
CA GLY A 233 4.73 -6.01 18.17
C GLY A 233 5.99 -6.87 18.03
N ASP A 234 6.93 -6.50 17.15
CA ASP A 234 8.13 -7.25 16.82
C ASP A 234 9.40 -6.48 17.14
N SER A 235 10.50 -7.18 17.39
CA SER A 235 11.80 -6.54 17.55
C SER A 235 12.34 -6.04 16.19
N ALA A 236 13.20 -5.03 16.20
CA ALA A 236 13.88 -4.56 14.99
C ALA A 236 14.63 -5.68 14.25
N GLY A 237 15.16 -6.66 14.99
CA GLY A 237 15.82 -7.83 14.41
C GLY A 237 14.83 -8.78 13.71
N GLU A 238 13.63 -8.92 14.22
CA GLU A 238 12.56 -9.70 13.60
C GLU A 238 12.09 -9.06 12.31
N VAL A 239 11.82 -7.75 12.31
CA VAL A 239 11.46 -6.99 11.10
C VAL A 239 12.50 -7.18 9.97
N ILE A 240 13.80 -7.10 10.28
CA ILE A 240 14.85 -7.34 9.30
C ILE A 240 14.83 -8.80 8.82
N ARG A 241 14.68 -9.75 9.74
CA ARG A 241 14.68 -11.19 9.43
C ARG A 241 13.50 -11.57 8.55
N GLU A 242 12.31 -11.08 8.86
CA GLU A 242 11.12 -11.31 8.06
C GLU A 242 11.29 -10.84 6.63
N ARG A 243 11.87 -9.65 6.44
CA ARG A 243 12.15 -9.15 5.10
C ARG A 243 13.13 -10.05 4.33
N VAL A 244 14.14 -10.58 5.01
CA VAL A 244 15.10 -11.53 4.40
C VAL A 244 14.41 -12.85 4.06
N ILE A 245 13.57 -13.36 4.95
CA ILE A 245 12.82 -14.61 4.74
C ILE A 245 11.83 -14.45 3.58
N LEU A 246 11.14 -13.32 3.51
CA LEU A 246 10.22 -13.01 2.41
C LEU A 246 10.93 -13.11 1.04
N GLU A 247 12.12 -12.55 0.91
CA GLU A 247 12.90 -12.67 -0.32
C GLU A 247 13.37 -14.11 -0.59
N ALA A 248 13.75 -14.83 0.46
CA ALA A 248 14.22 -16.21 0.34
C ALA A 248 13.08 -17.20 0.02
N SER A 249 11.88 -17.02 0.60
CA SER A 249 10.74 -17.94 0.43
C SER A 249 10.14 -17.92 -0.98
N VAL A 250 10.37 -16.86 -1.73
CA VAL A 250 9.95 -16.74 -3.14
C VAL A 250 11.05 -17.20 -4.11
N SER A 251 12.20 -17.56 -3.58
CA SER A 251 13.37 -18.03 -4.36
C SER A 251 13.38 -19.56 -4.58
N TRP A 252 12.33 -20.28 -4.13
CA TRP A 252 12.18 -21.74 -4.29
C TRP A 252 10.98 -22.06 -5.25
#